data_8760f484849473ffffad5e070584b162
#
_entry.id   8760f484849473ffffad5e070584b162
#
_cell.length_a   1.000
_cell.length_b   1.000
_cell.length_c   1.000
_cell.angle_alpha   90.00
_cell.angle_beta   90.00
_cell.angle_gamma   90.00
#
_symmetry.space_group_name_H-M   'P 1'
#
loop_
_entity.id
_entity.type
_entity.pdbx_description
1 polymer ?
#
loop_
_entity_poly.entity_id
_entity_poly.type
_entity_poly.pdbx_seq_one_letter_code
_entity_poly.pdbx_strand_id
1 'polypeptide(L)'
;MQNEVLKALPAEIVIKKADAGDILAQLIELIIRESTTPRFGSESVIERLCDSIFVLVMRHCIEAKLVRLGVFAAMQDRRLATVLGLIHGEPWEPWSLAELCARAGLSKTVLTEKFAVLIGSSPIEYLTHWRMQIAARWLTQSGLPVERIAERCGYDSIAAFSKAFKRTLGVSPGAYRRAATDQKRAQTSAPSGTPL
;
A
#
# COMPACT_ATOMS: atom_id res chain seq x y z
N MET A 1 4.81 4.37 -9.85
CA MET A 1 3.69 3.53 -9.39
C MET A 1 2.67 4.48 -8.76
N GLN A 2 1.54 4.72 -9.45
CA GLN A 2 0.49 5.57 -8.87
C GLN A 2 -0.08 4.82 -7.67
N ASN A 3 -0.02 5.45 -6.51
CA ASN A 3 -0.52 4.88 -5.27
C ASN A 3 -2.04 4.72 -5.36
N GLU A 4 -2.54 3.49 -5.42
CA GLU A 4 -3.98 3.19 -5.53
C GLU A 4 -4.78 3.85 -4.38
N VAL A 5 -4.15 4.07 -3.23
CA VAL A 5 -4.73 4.79 -2.10
C VAL A 5 -5.04 6.25 -2.49
N LEU A 6 -4.15 6.91 -3.22
CA LEU A 6 -4.36 8.30 -3.63
C LEU A 6 -5.46 8.44 -4.68
N LYS A 7 -5.66 7.43 -5.53
CA LYS A 7 -6.77 7.43 -6.51
C LYS A 7 -8.17 7.33 -5.86
N ALA A 8 -8.23 6.76 -4.66
CA ALA A 8 -9.47 6.61 -3.91
C ALA A 8 -9.87 7.87 -3.13
N LEU A 9 -8.96 8.84 -3.02
CA LEU A 9 -9.20 10.09 -2.33
C LEU A 9 -9.85 11.13 -3.26
N PRO A 10 -10.65 12.06 -2.72
CA PRO A 10 -11.08 13.24 -3.47
C PRO A 10 -9.88 14.02 -4.01
N ALA A 11 -10.07 14.72 -5.14
CA ALA A 11 -9.01 15.56 -5.71
C ALA A 11 -8.56 16.68 -4.75
N GLU A 12 -9.46 17.09 -3.86
CA GLU A 12 -9.21 18.08 -2.81
C GLU A 12 -9.84 17.59 -1.50
N ILE A 13 -9.10 17.72 -0.41
CA ILE A 13 -9.56 17.42 0.95
C ILE A 13 -9.41 18.69 1.76
N VAL A 14 -10.54 19.28 2.17
CA VAL A 14 -10.58 20.45 3.05
C VAL A 14 -11.01 20.00 4.43
N ILE A 15 -10.10 20.12 5.40
CA ILE A 15 -10.37 19.85 6.81
C ILE A 15 -10.45 21.18 7.53
N LYS A 16 -11.64 21.55 8.01
CA LYS A 16 -11.80 22.77 8.80
C LYS A 16 -11.07 22.63 10.14
N LYS A 17 -10.55 23.74 10.67
CA LYS A 17 -9.82 23.74 11.95
C LYS A 17 -10.64 23.11 13.11
N ALA A 18 -11.94 23.30 13.10
CA ALA A 18 -12.85 22.71 14.08
C ALA A 18 -12.93 21.17 13.99
N ASP A 19 -12.75 20.61 12.79
CA ASP A 19 -12.85 19.18 12.50
C ASP A 19 -11.48 18.48 12.51
N ALA A 20 -10.39 19.28 12.44
CA ALA A 20 -9.02 18.79 12.39
C ALA A 20 -8.52 18.17 13.70
N GLY A 21 -9.18 18.54 14.82
CA GLY A 21 -8.69 18.23 16.17
C GLY A 21 -7.38 18.96 16.52
N ASP A 22 -7.09 19.06 17.80
CA ASP A 22 -5.92 19.80 18.29
C ASP A 22 -4.59 19.20 17.82
N ILE A 23 -4.53 17.87 17.67
CA ILE A 23 -3.30 17.16 17.30
C ILE A 23 -2.84 17.55 15.88
N LEU A 24 -3.75 17.55 14.90
CA LEU A 24 -3.38 17.90 13.52
C LEU A 24 -2.91 19.36 13.42
N ALA A 25 -3.57 20.28 14.12
CA ALA A 25 -3.17 21.67 14.16
C ALA A 25 -1.76 21.85 14.77
N GLN A 26 -1.47 21.17 15.88
CA GLN A 26 -0.16 21.19 16.55
C GLN A 26 0.96 20.63 15.66
N LEU A 27 0.70 19.54 14.92
CA LEU A 27 1.68 18.97 14.00
C LEU A 27 1.98 19.93 12.83
N ILE A 28 0.97 20.62 12.31
CA ILE A 28 1.15 21.62 11.24
C ILE A 28 1.98 22.80 11.77
N GLU A 29 1.67 23.32 12.97
CA GLU A 29 2.45 24.39 13.59
C GLU A 29 3.91 23.98 13.82
N LEU A 30 4.16 22.72 14.20
CA LEU A 30 5.51 22.21 14.40
C LEU A 30 6.27 22.16 13.06
N ILE A 31 5.64 21.71 11.98
CA ILE A 31 6.25 21.71 10.63
C ILE A 31 6.61 23.15 10.22
N ILE A 32 5.69 24.10 10.41
CA ILE A 32 5.94 25.51 10.08
C ILE A 32 7.16 26.02 10.86
N ARG A 33 7.24 25.73 12.15
CA ARG A 33 8.36 26.12 13.01
C ARG A 33 9.68 25.51 12.56
N GLU A 34 9.72 24.21 12.29
CA GLU A 34 10.92 23.52 11.81
C GLU A 34 11.38 24.00 10.43
N SER A 35 10.43 24.40 9.55
CA SER A 35 10.74 24.92 8.21
C SER A 35 11.21 26.38 8.22
N THR A 36 10.71 27.21 9.16
CA THR A 36 11.08 28.63 9.25
C THR A 36 12.37 28.88 10.03
N THR A 37 12.74 27.99 10.94
CA THR A 37 13.96 28.08 11.74
C THR A 37 14.70 26.73 11.72
N PRO A 38 15.35 26.40 10.60
CA PRO A 38 16.00 25.08 10.43
C PRO A 38 17.11 24.86 11.47
N ARG A 39 17.11 23.65 12.05
CA ARG A 39 18.13 23.16 12.99
C ARG A 39 18.70 21.86 12.47
N PHE A 40 19.75 21.38 13.14
CA PHE A 40 20.26 20.04 12.83
C PHE A 40 19.15 19.00 12.97
N GLY A 41 18.89 18.25 11.89
CA GLY A 41 17.86 17.22 11.83
C GLY A 41 16.43 17.71 11.50
N SER A 42 16.18 19.02 11.25
CA SER A 42 14.85 19.54 10.90
C SER A 42 14.21 18.83 9.72
N GLU A 43 14.98 18.49 8.69
CA GLU A 43 14.47 17.75 7.53
C GLU A 43 13.90 16.39 7.93
N SER A 44 14.62 15.63 8.76
CA SER A 44 14.14 14.32 9.26
C SER A 44 12.92 14.47 10.17
N VAL A 45 12.84 15.53 10.96
CA VAL A 45 11.67 15.85 11.81
C VAL A 45 10.46 16.14 10.92
N ILE A 46 10.60 17.00 9.92
CA ILE A 46 9.53 17.35 8.97
C ILE A 46 9.02 16.10 8.24
N GLU A 47 9.93 15.24 7.74
CA GLU A 47 9.55 14.00 7.08
C GLU A 47 8.65 13.11 7.97
N ARG A 48 9.03 12.91 9.24
CA ARG A 48 8.25 12.11 10.19
C ARG A 48 6.91 12.76 10.56
N LEU A 49 6.89 14.08 10.67
CA LEU A 49 5.64 14.82 10.91
C LEU A 49 4.69 14.71 9.71
N CYS A 50 5.20 14.79 8.48
CA CYS A 50 4.40 14.59 7.27
C CYS A 50 3.79 13.19 7.21
N ASP A 51 4.55 12.13 7.57
CA ASP A 51 4.02 10.77 7.67
C ASP A 51 2.85 10.70 8.68
N SER A 52 3.01 11.34 9.83
CA SER A 52 1.98 11.36 10.89
C SER A 52 0.73 12.13 10.44
N ILE A 53 0.90 13.30 9.81
CA ILE A 53 -0.20 14.09 9.25
C ILE A 53 -0.95 13.27 8.19
N PHE A 54 -0.23 12.58 7.29
CA PHE A 54 -0.86 11.74 6.28
C PHE A 54 -1.78 10.68 6.92
N VAL A 55 -1.33 10.00 7.97
CA VAL A 55 -2.14 9.00 8.68
C VAL A 55 -3.38 9.63 9.32
N LEU A 56 -3.24 10.81 9.94
CA LEU A 56 -4.37 11.52 10.58
C LEU A 56 -5.40 12.01 9.55
N VAL A 57 -4.94 12.55 8.42
CA VAL A 57 -5.81 12.96 7.31
C VAL A 57 -6.56 11.74 6.74
N MET A 58 -5.87 10.60 6.54
CA MET A 58 -6.52 9.36 6.09
C MET A 58 -7.57 8.87 7.07
N ARG A 59 -7.28 8.91 8.37
CA ARG A 59 -8.25 8.57 9.42
C ARG A 59 -9.48 9.46 9.36
N HIS A 60 -9.28 10.77 9.28
CA HIS A 60 -10.38 11.72 9.13
C HIS A 60 -11.23 11.43 7.88
N CYS A 61 -10.61 11.18 6.72
CA CYS A 61 -11.31 10.84 5.49
C CYS A 61 -12.16 9.58 5.62
N ILE A 62 -11.68 8.58 6.35
CA ILE A 62 -12.42 7.32 6.60
C ILE A 62 -13.60 7.59 7.53
N GLU A 63 -13.40 8.28 8.65
CA GLU A 63 -14.42 8.60 9.65
C GLU A 63 -15.51 9.51 9.09
N ALA A 64 -15.13 10.50 8.29
CA ALA A 64 -16.04 11.41 7.60
C ALA A 64 -16.68 10.79 6.34
N LYS A 65 -16.41 9.51 6.02
CA LYS A 65 -16.90 8.78 4.83
C LYS A 65 -16.63 9.50 3.50
N LEU A 66 -15.51 10.23 3.42
CA LEU A 66 -15.09 10.91 2.20
C LEU A 66 -14.47 9.95 1.19
N VAL A 67 -13.99 8.79 1.63
CA VAL A 67 -13.44 7.74 0.78
C VAL A 67 -14.59 6.89 0.25
N ARG A 68 -14.92 7.06 -1.04
CA ARG A 68 -16.05 6.36 -1.67
C ARG A 68 -15.65 5.10 -2.43
N LEU A 69 -14.38 4.97 -2.78
CA LEU A 69 -13.83 3.85 -3.54
C LEU A 69 -12.53 3.35 -2.90
N GLY A 70 -12.04 2.22 -3.36
CA GLY A 70 -10.80 1.61 -2.90
C GLY A 70 -10.95 0.79 -1.62
N VAL A 71 -9.83 0.32 -1.12
CA VAL A 71 -9.74 -0.60 0.03
C VAL A 71 -10.37 0.00 1.28
N PHE A 72 -10.15 1.28 1.54
CA PHE A 72 -10.71 1.95 2.72
C PHE A 72 -12.24 2.07 2.69
N ALA A 73 -12.83 2.31 1.51
CA ALA A 73 -14.28 2.27 1.35
C ALA A 73 -14.83 0.86 1.57
N ALA A 74 -14.15 -0.15 1.02
CA ALA A 74 -14.53 -1.54 1.20
C ALA A 74 -14.42 -1.99 2.68
N MET A 75 -13.45 -1.48 3.44
CA MET A 75 -13.31 -1.80 4.87
C MET A 75 -14.46 -1.25 5.74
N GLN A 76 -15.26 -0.32 5.25
CA GLN A 76 -16.46 0.14 5.96
C GLN A 76 -17.61 -0.88 5.89
N ASP A 77 -17.60 -1.79 4.92
CA ASP A 77 -18.50 -2.95 4.87
C ASP A 77 -17.88 -4.09 5.68
N ARG A 78 -18.49 -4.45 6.81
CA ARG A 78 -17.99 -5.49 7.74
C ARG A 78 -17.66 -6.81 7.03
N ARG A 79 -18.43 -7.20 6.03
CA ARG A 79 -18.24 -8.46 5.30
C ARG A 79 -17.03 -8.36 4.35
N LEU A 80 -16.87 -7.23 3.67
CA LEU A 80 -15.69 -6.98 2.84
C LEU A 80 -14.43 -6.80 3.69
N ALA A 81 -14.54 -6.15 4.86
CA ALA A 81 -13.44 -6.04 5.81
C ALA A 81 -12.94 -7.41 6.26
N THR A 82 -13.84 -8.39 6.46
CA THR A 82 -13.45 -9.78 6.74
C THR A 82 -12.62 -10.37 5.59
N VAL A 83 -13.07 -10.22 4.34
CA VAL A 83 -12.34 -10.74 3.16
C VAL A 83 -10.97 -10.06 3.03
N LEU A 84 -10.92 -8.74 3.15
CA LEU A 84 -9.67 -7.98 3.09
C LEU A 84 -8.71 -8.37 4.22
N GLY A 85 -9.24 -8.59 5.44
CA GLY A 85 -8.46 -9.06 6.57
C GLY A 85 -7.81 -10.42 6.33
N LEU A 86 -8.53 -11.37 5.72
CA LEU A 86 -8.00 -12.68 5.33
C LEU A 86 -6.90 -12.54 4.26
N ILE A 87 -7.16 -11.76 3.21
CA ILE A 87 -6.21 -11.55 2.11
C ILE A 87 -4.92 -10.87 2.60
N HIS A 88 -5.04 -9.88 3.50
CA HIS A 88 -3.88 -9.14 4.00
C HIS A 88 -3.13 -9.89 5.10
N GLY A 89 -3.84 -10.60 5.98
CA GLY A 89 -3.26 -11.34 7.10
C GLY A 89 -2.56 -12.62 6.67
N GLU A 90 -3.16 -13.35 5.73
CA GLU A 90 -2.71 -14.67 5.29
C GLU A 90 -2.65 -14.74 3.75
N PRO A 91 -1.84 -13.89 3.08
CA PRO A 91 -1.80 -13.83 1.61
C PRO A 91 -1.26 -15.09 0.95
N TRP A 92 -0.51 -15.93 1.68
CA TRP A 92 0.05 -17.20 1.18
C TRP A 92 -0.97 -18.32 1.13
N GLU A 93 -2.07 -18.23 1.89
CA GLU A 93 -3.10 -19.26 1.91
C GLU A 93 -3.79 -19.39 0.53
N PRO A 94 -4.13 -20.61 0.10
CA PRO A 94 -4.73 -20.86 -1.22
C PRO A 94 -6.20 -20.43 -1.30
N TRP A 95 -6.49 -19.21 -0.90
CA TRP A 95 -7.85 -18.66 -0.89
C TRP A 95 -8.55 -18.82 -2.23
N SER A 96 -9.62 -19.57 -2.23
CA SER A 96 -10.59 -19.63 -3.34
C SER A 96 -11.72 -18.61 -3.14
N LEU A 97 -12.39 -18.22 -4.22
CA LEU A 97 -13.57 -17.35 -4.12
C LEU A 97 -14.66 -17.98 -3.23
N ALA A 98 -14.80 -19.30 -3.24
CA ALA A 98 -15.79 -20.02 -2.43
C ALA A 98 -15.49 -19.89 -0.92
N GLU A 99 -14.23 -20.04 -0.53
CA GLU A 99 -13.80 -19.91 0.87
C GLU A 99 -13.96 -18.47 1.36
N LEU A 100 -13.54 -17.46 0.57
CA LEU A 100 -13.73 -16.05 0.91
C LEU A 100 -15.23 -15.73 1.08
N CYS A 101 -16.10 -16.26 0.21
CA CYS A 101 -17.55 -16.12 0.34
C CYS A 101 -18.08 -16.75 1.63
N ALA A 102 -17.66 -17.97 1.95
CA ALA A 102 -18.07 -18.66 3.17
C ALA A 102 -17.68 -17.89 4.43
N ARG A 103 -16.45 -17.38 4.49
CA ARG A 103 -15.95 -16.57 5.62
C ARG A 103 -16.68 -15.24 5.80
N ALA A 104 -17.08 -14.61 4.69
CA ALA A 104 -17.78 -13.33 4.70
C ALA A 104 -19.31 -13.46 4.83
N GLY A 105 -19.86 -14.67 4.69
CA GLY A 105 -21.32 -14.88 4.63
C GLY A 105 -21.95 -14.19 3.41
N LEU A 106 -21.29 -14.23 2.25
CA LEU A 106 -21.73 -13.63 0.99
C LEU A 106 -21.85 -14.68 -0.12
N SER A 107 -22.79 -14.48 -1.06
CA SER A 107 -22.79 -15.23 -2.31
C SER A 107 -21.63 -14.77 -3.22
N LYS A 108 -21.23 -15.65 -4.17
CA LYS A 108 -20.16 -15.33 -5.14
C LYS A 108 -20.47 -14.08 -5.96
N THR A 109 -21.70 -13.94 -6.41
CA THR A 109 -22.16 -12.76 -7.18
C THR A 109 -22.01 -11.49 -6.37
N VAL A 110 -22.57 -11.46 -5.15
CA VAL A 110 -22.54 -10.27 -4.29
C VAL A 110 -21.10 -9.88 -3.92
N LEU A 111 -20.24 -10.85 -3.59
CA LEU A 111 -18.85 -10.55 -3.26
C LEU A 111 -18.11 -9.97 -4.47
N THR A 112 -18.26 -10.57 -5.65
CA THR A 112 -17.58 -10.13 -6.87
C THR A 112 -18.04 -8.74 -7.30
N GLU A 113 -19.36 -8.48 -7.28
CA GLU A 113 -19.91 -7.18 -7.63
C GLU A 113 -19.44 -6.07 -6.67
N LYS A 114 -19.50 -6.32 -5.35
CA LYS A 114 -19.03 -5.35 -4.37
C LYS A 114 -17.53 -5.04 -4.52
N PHE A 115 -16.70 -6.06 -4.76
CA PHE A 115 -15.28 -5.87 -5.02
C PHE A 115 -15.04 -5.08 -6.30
N ALA A 116 -15.74 -5.42 -7.39
CA ALA A 116 -15.62 -4.70 -8.66
C ALA A 116 -16.01 -3.22 -8.51
N VAL A 117 -17.10 -2.92 -7.80
CA VAL A 117 -17.57 -1.55 -7.60
C VAL A 117 -16.64 -0.75 -6.70
N LEU A 118 -16.18 -1.31 -5.58
CA LEU A 118 -15.41 -0.57 -4.60
C LEU A 118 -13.90 -0.58 -4.87
N ILE A 119 -13.36 -1.70 -5.34
CA ILE A 119 -11.91 -1.93 -5.49
C ILE A 119 -11.47 -1.91 -6.96
N GLY A 120 -12.42 -2.14 -7.90
CA GLY A 120 -12.13 -2.14 -9.34
C GLY A 120 -11.56 -3.47 -9.86
N SER A 121 -11.58 -4.54 -9.06
CA SER A 121 -11.08 -5.87 -9.45
C SER A 121 -11.86 -6.98 -8.75
N SER A 122 -11.70 -8.22 -9.17
CA SER A 122 -12.25 -9.36 -8.45
C SER A 122 -11.41 -9.67 -7.17
N PRO A 123 -11.98 -10.39 -6.17
CA PRO A 123 -11.24 -10.75 -4.95
C PRO A 123 -9.95 -11.52 -5.22
N ILE A 124 -9.95 -12.44 -6.18
CA ILE A 124 -8.78 -13.27 -6.52
C ILE A 124 -7.72 -12.48 -7.30
N GLU A 125 -8.14 -11.54 -8.16
CA GLU A 125 -7.21 -10.60 -8.80
C GLU A 125 -6.56 -9.68 -7.77
N TYR A 126 -7.34 -9.17 -6.83
CA TYR A 126 -6.83 -8.37 -5.73
C TYR A 126 -5.81 -9.14 -4.88
N LEU A 127 -6.10 -10.38 -4.49
CA LEU A 127 -5.16 -11.28 -3.81
C LEU A 127 -3.86 -11.45 -4.61
N THR A 128 -3.99 -11.67 -5.93
CA THR A 128 -2.83 -11.81 -6.81
C THR A 128 -1.98 -10.53 -6.81
N HIS A 129 -2.61 -9.37 -6.95
CA HIS A 129 -1.93 -8.07 -6.89
C HIS A 129 -1.23 -7.87 -5.54
N TRP A 130 -1.91 -8.18 -4.44
CA TRP A 130 -1.35 -8.08 -3.09
C TRP A 130 -0.11 -8.97 -2.90
N ARG A 131 -0.18 -10.22 -3.32
CA ARG A 131 0.98 -11.13 -3.34
C ARG A 131 2.16 -10.56 -4.14
N MET A 132 1.91 -9.96 -5.29
CA MET A 132 2.96 -9.37 -6.13
C MET A 132 3.58 -8.13 -5.50
N GLN A 133 2.83 -7.32 -4.75
CA GLN A 133 3.38 -6.19 -3.98
C GLN A 133 4.31 -6.70 -2.85
N ILE A 134 3.90 -7.72 -2.13
CA ILE A 134 4.74 -8.36 -1.10
C ILE A 134 6.02 -8.93 -1.74
N ALA A 135 5.90 -9.63 -2.85
CA ALA A 135 7.03 -10.18 -3.59
C ALA A 135 8.00 -9.09 -4.06
N ALA A 136 7.50 -7.99 -4.61
CA ALA A 136 8.30 -6.84 -5.03
C ALA A 136 9.10 -6.25 -3.87
N ARG A 137 8.47 -6.12 -2.69
CA ARG A 137 9.14 -5.66 -1.47
C ARG A 137 10.26 -6.61 -1.04
N TRP A 138 10.03 -7.92 -1.04
CA TRP A 138 11.07 -8.89 -0.70
C TRP A 138 12.21 -8.93 -1.73
N LEU A 139 11.89 -8.80 -3.03
CA LEU A 139 12.91 -8.72 -4.08
C LEU A 139 13.87 -7.55 -3.90
N THR A 140 13.40 -6.43 -3.36
CA THR A 140 14.20 -5.20 -3.15
C THR A 140 14.86 -5.10 -1.79
N GLN A 141 14.29 -5.75 -0.77
CA GLN A 141 14.72 -5.59 0.63
C GLN A 141 15.40 -6.83 1.21
N SER A 142 15.25 -8.00 0.59
CA SER A 142 15.85 -9.24 1.07
C SER A 142 16.78 -9.85 0.03
N GLY A 143 17.76 -10.63 0.50
CA GLY A 143 18.62 -11.47 -0.35
C GLY A 143 18.01 -12.83 -0.72
N LEU A 144 16.71 -13.05 -0.44
CA LEU A 144 16.07 -14.35 -0.68
C LEU A 144 16.07 -14.72 -2.18
N PRO A 145 16.31 -15.99 -2.54
CA PRO A 145 16.14 -16.49 -3.91
C PRO A 145 14.70 -16.29 -4.40
N VAL A 146 14.54 -16.14 -5.72
CA VAL A 146 13.21 -15.95 -6.33
C VAL A 146 12.28 -17.13 -6.02
N GLU A 147 12.83 -18.33 -5.96
CA GLU A 147 12.13 -19.57 -5.62
C GLU A 147 11.49 -19.48 -4.24
N ARG A 148 12.26 -19.02 -3.25
CA ARG A 148 11.77 -18.88 -1.88
C ARG A 148 10.71 -17.77 -1.75
N ILE A 149 10.82 -16.72 -2.56
CA ILE A 149 9.80 -15.67 -2.61
C ILE A 149 8.51 -16.21 -3.24
N ALA A 150 8.62 -17.01 -4.31
CA ALA A 150 7.46 -17.64 -4.95
C ALA A 150 6.69 -18.55 -3.96
N GLU A 151 7.40 -19.44 -3.26
CA GLU A 151 6.82 -20.30 -2.22
C GLU A 151 6.09 -19.48 -1.13
N ARG A 152 6.74 -18.44 -0.61
CA ARG A 152 6.17 -17.56 0.42
C ARG A 152 4.97 -16.75 -0.06
N CYS A 153 4.84 -16.54 -1.35
CA CYS A 153 3.67 -15.92 -1.97
C CYS A 153 2.56 -16.92 -2.32
N GLY A 154 2.69 -18.19 -1.91
CA GLY A 154 1.69 -19.23 -2.17
C GLY A 154 1.67 -19.73 -3.61
N TYR A 155 2.83 -19.79 -4.27
CA TYR A 155 2.98 -20.35 -5.61
C TYR A 155 3.75 -21.67 -5.59
N ASP A 156 3.18 -22.71 -6.17
CA ASP A 156 3.78 -24.03 -6.27
C ASP A 156 4.87 -24.13 -7.35
N SER A 157 4.96 -23.13 -8.24
CA SER A 157 6.00 -23.10 -9.26
C SER A 157 6.52 -21.69 -9.55
N ILE A 158 7.84 -21.61 -9.79
CA ILE A 158 8.52 -20.37 -10.19
C ILE A 158 7.95 -19.83 -11.51
N ALA A 159 7.56 -20.72 -12.43
CA ALA A 159 7.01 -20.32 -13.72
C ALA A 159 5.66 -19.62 -13.56
N ALA A 160 4.75 -20.16 -12.74
CA ALA A 160 3.45 -19.54 -12.43
C ALA A 160 3.65 -18.18 -11.72
N PHE A 161 4.52 -18.13 -10.72
CA PHE A 161 4.89 -16.88 -10.02
C PHE A 161 5.45 -15.83 -10.99
N SER A 162 6.45 -16.20 -11.82
CA SER A 162 7.10 -15.25 -12.75
C SER A 162 6.12 -14.71 -13.78
N LYS A 163 5.18 -15.54 -14.26
CA LYS A 163 4.10 -15.14 -15.18
C LYS A 163 3.15 -14.14 -14.49
N ALA A 164 2.72 -14.43 -13.26
CA ALA A 164 1.86 -13.55 -12.48
C ALA A 164 2.56 -12.22 -12.17
N PHE A 165 3.83 -12.27 -11.75
CA PHE A 165 4.64 -11.09 -11.44
C PHE A 165 4.82 -10.19 -12.66
N LYS A 166 5.22 -10.77 -13.81
CA LYS A 166 5.39 -10.01 -15.06
C LYS A 166 4.07 -9.40 -15.54
N ARG A 167 2.95 -10.13 -15.43
CA ARG A 167 1.62 -9.60 -15.78
C ARG A 167 1.22 -8.41 -14.91
N THR A 168 1.53 -8.46 -13.61
CA THR A 168 1.11 -7.45 -12.64
C THR A 168 2.05 -6.22 -12.62
N LEU A 169 3.36 -6.43 -12.72
CA LEU A 169 4.36 -5.38 -12.55
C LEU A 169 5.12 -5.02 -13.85
N GLY A 170 4.79 -5.67 -14.98
CA GLY A 170 5.33 -5.37 -16.30
C GLY A 170 6.69 -6.02 -16.59
N VAL A 171 7.45 -6.42 -15.58
CA VAL A 171 8.81 -6.97 -15.72
C VAL A 171 8.97 -8.28 -14.94
N SER A 172 9.97 -9.10 -15.29
CA SER A 172 10.26 -10.33 -14.56
C SER A 172 10.81 -10.06 -13.16
N PRO A 173 10.65 -10.99 -12.19
CA PRO A 173 11.17 -10.84 -10.82
C PRO A 173 12.68 -10.54 -10.79
N GLY A 174 13.47 -11.23 -11.63
CA GLY A 174 14.90 -11.01 -11.72
C GLY A 174 15.29 -9.63 -12.28
N ALA A 175 14.56 -9.14 -13.29
CA ALA A 175 14.76 -7.79 -13.83
C ALA A 175 14.39 -6.73 -12.80
N TYR A 176 13.29 -6.93 -12.07
CA TYR A 176 12.85 -6.04 -11.00
C TYR A 176 13.92 -5.89 -9.89
N ARG A 177 14.49 -7.02 -9.45
CA ARG A 177 15.58 -7.04 -8.45
C ARG A 177 16.80 -6.29 -8.93
N ARG A 178 17.27 -6.56 -10.18
CA ARG A 178 18.45 -5.88 -10.73
C ARG A 178 18.26 -4.37 -10.76
N ALA A 179 17.16 -3.89 -11.30
CA ALA A 179 16.85 -2.46 -11.37
C ALA A 179 16.89 -1.78 -9.98
N ALA A 180 16.32 -2.43 -8.95
CA ALA A 180 16.36 -1.91 -7.59
C ALA A 180 17.78 -1.89 -6.99
N THR A 181 18.60 -2.89 -7.32
CA THR A 181 20.01 -2.95 -6.86
C THR A 181 20.84 -1.85 -7.51
N ASP A 182 20.67 -1.63 -8.81
CA ASP A 182 21.38 -0.59 -9.55
C ASP A 182 20.99 0.81 -9.06
N GLN A 183 19.73 1.03 -8.76
CA GLN A 183 19.25 2.28 -8.18
C GLN A 183 19.85 2.57 -6.79
N LYS A 184 19.94 1.54 -5.92
CA LYS A 184 20.60 1.69 -4.61
C LYS A 184 22.09 2.02 -4.76
N ARG A 185 22.80 1.37 -5.68
CA ARG A 185 24.22 1.64 -5.94
C ARG A 185 24.43 3.08 -6.43
N ALA A 186 23.59 3.56 -7.34
CA ALA A 186 23.65 4.93 -7.85
C ALA A 186 23.43 5.98 -6.74
N GLN A 187 22.54 5.73 -5.80
CA GLN A 187 22.29 6.61 -4.66
C GLN A 187 23.44 6.62 -3.64
N THR A 188 24.14 5.49 -3.46
CA THR A 188 25.26 5.39 -2.53
C THR A 188 26.55 5.95 -3.13
N SER A 189 26.67 6.04 -4.45
CA SER A 189 27.84 6.56 -5.16
C SER A 189 27.77 8.06 -5.49
N ALA A 190 26.71 8.75 -5.16
CA ALA A 190 26.63 10.21 -5.26
C ALA A 190 27.55 10.83 -4.19
N PRO A 191 28.60 11.58 -4.57
CA PRO A 191 29.48 12.22 -3.58
C PRO A 191 28.66 13.24 -2.78
N SER A 192 28.71 13.12 -1.45
CA SER A 192 28.31 14.19 -0.54
C SER A 192 29.17 15.41 -0.89
N GLY A 193 28.65 16.27 -1.76
CA GLY A 193 29.26 17.55 -2.05
C GLY A 193 29.34 18.36 -0.76
N THR A 194 30.51 18.45 -0.19
CA THR A 194 30.83 19.42 0.86
C THR A 194 30.79 20.79 0.20
N PRO A 195 29.94 21.73 0.61
CA PRO A 195 30.16 23.13 0.28
C PRO A 195 31.28 23.66 1.17
N LEU A 196 32.26 24.22 0.54
CA LEU A 196 33.28 25.09 1.18
C LEU A 196 32.63 26.36 1.73
#